data_28cd1cb08cf8391ad00cead333d733d6
#
_entry.id   28cd1cb08cf8391ad00cead333d733d6
#
_cell.length_a   1.000
_cell.length_b   1.000
_cell.length_c   1.000
_cell.angle_alpha   90.00
_cell.angle_beta   90.00
_cell.angle_gamma   90.00
#
_symmetry.space_group_name_H-M   'P 1'
#
loop_
_entity.id
_entity.type
_entity.pdbx_description
1 polymer ?
#
loop_
_entity_poly.entity_id
_entity_poly.type
_entity_poly.pdbx_seq_one_letter_code
_entity_poly.pdbx_strand_id
1 'polypeptide(L)'
;MISTEQAKELLGAEFPGWGSFTFSPIPGGLTNQNLLIETSSGEKYVARLPGKDTGLFGINRQTEHAISRVAWNIGIAPEPVAFIAGHEILVTRFVEGVPIETNNSATIREVARLLRRLHSAPEVPGTFDLPSVIEEYISTARRFNVTLPGQLGEALEYSGKIINAIGRCPRQMAPCHNDLIAANFLQSQDRLYLLDWEYAGMGDPYVDLGNCAVNFCMDEAGCRTLMES
;
A
#
# COMPACT_ATOMS: atom_id res chain seq x y z
N MET A 1 6.32 -0.14 20.64
CA MET A 1 5.04 -0.59 20.07
C MET A 1 3.95 -0.11 21.00
N ILE A 2 2.91 0.52 20.46
CA ILE A 2 1.75 0.94 21.25
C ILE A 2 0.86 -0.27 21.55
N SER A 3 0.33 -0.39 22.77
CA SER A 3 -0.62 -1.44 23.11
C SER A 3 -2.03 -1.08 22.64
N THR A 4 -2.91 -2.08 22.50
CA THR A 4 -4.32 -1.86 22.16
C THR A 4 -5.03 -0.95 23.15
N GLU A 5 -4.72 -1.07 24.44
CA GLU A 5 -5.30 -0.21 25.49
C GLU A 5 -4.84 1.25 25.34
N GLN A 6 -3.55 1.46 25.11
CA GLN A 6 -3.03 2.81 24.83
C GLN A 6 -3.64 3.41 23.56
N ALA A 7 -3.79 2.62 22.50
CA ALA A 7 -4.47 3.07 21.29
C ALA A 7 -5.93 3.46 21.56
N LYS A 8 -6.62 2.71 22.42
CA LYS A 8 -8.00 3.00 22.83
C LYS A 8 -8.12 4.33 23.58
N GLU A 9 -7.21 4.58 24.53
CA GLU A 9 -7.17 5.84 25.25
C GLU A 9 -6.94 7.04 24.33
N LEU A 10 -5.95 6.92 23.42
CA LEU A 10 -5.64 7.97 22.45
C LEU A 10 -6.79 8.26 21.51
N LEU A 11 -7.40 7.22 20.97
CA LEU A 11 -8.55 7.38 20.06
C LEU A 11 -9.78 7.91 20.77
N GLY A 12 -10.01 7.53 22.04
CA GLY A 12 -11.08 8.11 22.86
C GLY A 12 -10.89 9.59 23.15
N ALA A 13 -9.65 10.03 23.33
CA ALA A 13 -9.32 11.44 23.50
C ALA A 13 -9.44 12.24 22.19
N GLU A 14 -9.02 11.65 21.06
CA GLU A 14 -9.09 12.30 19.74
C GLU A 14 -10.54 12.39 19.22
N PHE A 15 -11.36 11.39 19.51
CA PHE A 15 -12.73 11.28 19.02
C PHE A 15 -13.78 11.21 20.15
N PRO A 16 -13.95 12.26 20.96
CA PRO A 16 -14.91 12.23 22.06
C PRO A 16 -16.37 12.00 21.59
N GLY A 17 -16.66 12.31 20.33
CA GLY A 17 -17.98 12.10 19.72
C GLY A 17 -18.30 10.63 19.40
N TRP A 18 -17.33 9.71 19.46
CA TRP A 18 -17.60 8.29 19.21
C TRP A 18 -18.29 7.58 20.39
N GLY A 19 -18.30 8.20 21.58
CA GLY A 19 -18.85 7.58 22.79
C GLY A 19 -18.05 6.34 23.18
N SER A 20 -18.75 5.26 23.53
CA SER A 20 -18.11 3.96 23.73
C SER A 20 -17.86 3.27 22.38
N PHE A 21 -16.72 2.59 22.27
CA PHE A 21 -16.35 1.81 21.09
C PHE A 21 -15.57 0.55 21.48
N THR A 22 -15.58 -0.42 20.59
CA THR A 22 -14.87 -1.69 20.77
C THR A 22 -13.77 -1.82 19.74
N PHE A 23 -12.75 -2.64 20.06
CA PHE A 23 -11.71 -3.06 19.15
C PHE A 23 -11.81 -4.56 18.86
N SER A 24 -11.64 -4.92 17.59
CA SER A 24 -11.47 -6.29 17.15
C SER A 24 -10.27 -6.38 16.22
N PRO A 25 -9.33 -7.34 16.43
CA PRO A 25 -8.21 -7.52 15.51
C PRO A 25 -8.69 -7.86 14.11
N ILE A 26 -8.13 -7.21 13.10
CA ILE A 26 -8.27 -7.62 11.69
C ILE A 26 -7.06 -8.50 11.38
N PRO A 27 -7.26 -9.78 11.01
CA PRO A 27 -6.17 -10.67 10.63
C PRO A 27 -5.45 -10.17 9.38
N GLY A 28 -4.13 -10.36 9.32
CA GLY A 28 -3.29 -9.98 8.19
C GLY A 28 -2.39 -8.78 8.52
N GLY A 29 -1.46 -8.51 7.59
CA GLY A 29 -0.41 -7.50 7.76
C GLY A 29 0.84 -8.05 8.47
N LEU A 30 2.00 -7.83 7.84
CA LEU A 30 3.31 -8.24 8.40
C LEU A 30 3.96 -7.08 9.17
N THR A 31 3.66 -5.86 8.75
CA THR A 31 4.30 -4.61 9.22
C THR A 31 3.44 -3.83 10.19
N ASN A 32 2.13 -4.09 10.25
CA ASN A 32 1.17 -3.32 11.03
C ASN A 32 0.21 -4.21 11.82
N GLN A 33 -0.33 -3.66 12.89
CA GLN A 33 -1.50 -4.22 13.58
C GLN A 33 -2.74 -3.43 13.17
N ASN A 34 -3.69 -4.09 12.51
CA ASN A 34 -4.96 -3.48 12.12
C ASN A 34 -6.06 -3.85 13.13
N LEU A 35 -6.80 -2.84 13.58
CA LEU A 35 -7.90 -3.00 14.53
C LEU A 35 -9.18 -2.43 13.92
N LEU A 36 -10.22 -3.24 13.85
CA LEU A 36 -11.57 -2.76 13.56
C LEU A 36 -12.09 -2.02 14.80
N ILE A 37 -12.56 -0.81 14.61
CA ILE A 37 -13.25 0.00 15.62
C ILE A 37 -14.73 -0.03 15.26
N GLU A 38 -15.57 -0.32 16.23
CA GLU A 38 -17.02 -0.24 16.11
C GLU A 38 -17.55 0.67 17.21
N THR A 39 -18.15 1.80 16.81
CA THR A 39 -18.68 2.79 17.73
C THR A 39 -20.07 2.41 18.24
N SER A 40 -20.52 3.02 19.31
CA SER A 40 -21.87 2.82 19.84
C SER A 40 -22.98 3.29 18.89
N SER A 41 -22.65 4.15 17.91
CA SER A 41 -23.55 4.55 16.80
C SER A 41 -23.60 3.55 15.64
N GLY A 42 -22.78 2.50 15.68
CA GLY A 42 -22.67 1.48 14.62
C GLY A 42 -21.73 1.88 13.47
N GLU A 43 -21.03 3.00 13.58
CA GLU A 43 -20.00 3.37 12.60
C GLU A 43 -18.75 2.51 12.78
N LYS A 44 -18.11 2.19 11.65
CA LYS A 44 -16.94 1.31 11.63
C LYS A 44 -15.73 2.02 11.03
N TYR A 45 -14.59 1.80 11.66
CA TYR A 45 -13.30 2.34 11.24
C TYR A 45 -12.20 1.28 11.35
N VAL A 46 -11.08 1.52 10.71
CA VAL A 46 -9.86 0.73 10.88
C VAL A 46 -8.78 1.63 11.46
N ALA A 47 -8.25 1.26 12.62
CA ALA A 47 -7.03 1.85 13.15
C ALA A 47 -5.85 0.97 12.78
N ARG A 48 -4.90 1.53 12.05
CA ARG A 48 -3.63 0.90 11.76
C ARG A 48 -2.57 1.42 12.73
N LEU A 49 -2.06 0.51 13.55
CA LEU A 49 -1.00 0.76 14.50
C LEU A 49 0.34 0.33 13.89
N PRO A 50 1.41 1.13 14.01
CA PRO A 50 2.70 0.76 13.49
C PRO A 50 3.25 -0.48 14.19
N GLY A 51 3.79 -1.40 13.43
CA GLY A 51 4.50 -2.56 13.92
C GLY A 51 5.90 -2.21 14.45
N LYS A 52 6.67 -3.24 14.80
CA LYS A 52 8.08 -3.08 15.19
C LYS A 52 8.93 -2.81 13.96
N ASP A 53 9.94 -1.94 14.14
CA ASP A 53 11.05 -1.78 13.20
C ASP A 53 10.63 -1.37 11.78
N THR A 54 9.46 -0.74 11.61
CA THR A 54 8.95 -0.29 10.29
C THR A 54 9.90 0.67 9.60
N GLY A 55 10.74 1.40 10.35
CA GLY A 55 11.80 2.23 9.79
C GLY A 55 12.86 1.44 9.02
N LEU A 56 13.05 0.14 9.28
CA LEU A 56 13.96 -0.72 8.50
C LEU A 56 13.47 -0.99 7.08
N PHE A 57 12.19 -0.76 6.82
CA PHE A 57 11.54 -0.95 5.52
C PHE A 57 11.37 0.36 4.75
N GLY A 58 11.96 1.47 5.23
CA GLY A 58 11.83 2.77 4.59
C GLY A 58 10.43 3.40 4.66
N ILE A 59 9.55 2.87 5.52
CA ILE A 59 8.16 3.33 5.63
C ILE A 59 8.11 4.70 6.32
N ASN A 60 7.48 5.66 5.65
CA ASN A 60 7.22 7.01 6.19
C ASN A 60 5.71 7.22 6.38
N ARG A 61 5.27 7.24 7.63
CA ARG A 61 3.84 7.30 7.99
C ARG A 61 3.18 8.63 7.64
N GLN A 62 3.92 9.72 7.60
CA GLN A 62 3.39 11.02 7.17
C GLN A 62 3.14 11.05 5.66
N THR A 63 4.08 10.50 4.90
CA THR A 63 3.94 10.30 3.45
C THR A 63 2.74 9.42 3.15
N GLU A 64 2.63 8.29 3.82
CA GLU A 64 1.51 7.36 3.69
C GLU A 64 0.15 8.03 3.95
N HIS A 65 0.01 8.79 5.05
CA HIS A 65 -1.21 9.55 5.33
C HIS A 65 -1.53 10.56 4.22
N ALA A 66 -0.52 11.31 3.75
CA ALA A 66 -0.72 12.29 2.68
C ALA A 66 -1.20 11.64 1.38
N ILE A 67 -0.61 10.51 1.01
CA ILE A 67 -0.98 9.75 -0.19
C ILE A 67 -2.36 9.11 -0.04
N SER A 68 -2.69 8.55 1.13
CA SER A 68 -4.02 8.01 1.40
C SER A 68 -5.13 9.05 1.18
N ARG A 69 -4.88 10.32 1.53
CA ARG A 69 -5.81 11.43 1.26
C ARG A 69 -5.97 11.71 -0.24
N VAL A 70 -4.89 11.71 -1.00
CA VAL A 70 -4.94 11.87 -2.46
C VAL A 70 -5.72 10.73 -3.09
N ALA A 71 -5.43 9.49 -2.69
CA ALA A 71 -6.10 8.29 -3.18
C ALA A 71 -7.61 8.27 -2.84
N TRP A 72 -7.98 8.73 -1.66
CA TRP A 72 -9.38 8.92 -1.29
C TRP A 72 -10.07 9.99 -2.16
N ASN A 73 -9.43 11.14 -2.35
CA ASN A 73 -9.98 12.24 -3.16
C ASN A 73 -10.25 11.82 -4.61
N ILE A 74 -9.43 10.95 -5.17
CA ILE A 74 -9.67 10.36 -6.49
C ILE A 74 -10.56 9.11 -6.44
N GLY A 75 -11.07 8.74 -5.26
CA GLY A 75 -12.08 7.68 -5.04
C GLY A 75 -11.58 6.27 -5.22
N ILE A 76 -10.30 5.99 -4.92
CA ILE A 76 -9.68 4.64 -5.01
C ILE A 76 -9.26 4.08 -3.65
N ALA A 77 -9.35 4.86 -2.57
CA ALA A 77 -9.01 4.43 -1.22
C ALA A 77 -10.13 4.76 -0.23
N PRO A 78 -10.17 4.10 0.94
CA PRO A 78 -11.03 4.49 2.05
C PRO A 78 -10.71 5.90 2.55
N GLU A 79 -11.71 6.58 3.14
CA GLU A 79 -11.53 7.88 3.74
C GLU A 79 -10.54 7.84 4.91
N PRO A 80 -9.43 8.59 4.88
CA PRO A 80 -8.57 8.77 6.03
C PRO A 80 -9.20 9.78 6.99
N VAL A 81 -9.69 9.27 8.12
CA VAL A 81 -10.44 10.05 9.12
C VAL A 81 -9.50 10.83 10.03
N ALA A 82 -8.38 10.21 10.42
CA ALA A 82 -7.37 10.86 11.24
C ALA A 82 -5.99 10.24 11.09
N PHE A 83 -4.98 11.05 11.48
CA PHE A 83 -3.60 10.59 11.66
C PHE A 83 -3.06 11.15 12.97
N ILE A 84 -2.83 10.27 13.95
CA ILE A 84 -2.26 10.63 15.24
C ILE A 84 -0.74 10.61 15.12
N ALA A 85 -0.16 11.73 14.70
CA ALA A 85 1.25 11.83 14.29
C ALA A 85 2.24 11.40 15.38
N GLY A 86 1.99 11.74 16.65
CA GLY A 86 2.86 11.36 17.78
C GLY A 86 2.96 9.86 18.04
N HIS A 87 2.04 9.07 17.48
CA HIS A 87 1.96 7.62 17.63
C HIS A 87 1.89 6.89 16.29
N GLU A 88 1.93 7.63 15.17
CA GLU A 88 1.88 7.11 13.80
C GLU A 88 0.65 6.22 13.52
N ILE A 89 -0.48 6.50 14.19
CA ILE A 89 -1.72 5.77 14.01
C ILE A 89 -2.52 6.41 12.88
N LEU A 90 -2.81 5.64 11.85
CA LEU A 90 -3.72 6.03 10.79
C LEU A 90 -5.10 5.41 11.02
N VAL A 91 -6.13 6.25 11.00
CA VAL A 91 -7.53 5.82 11.10
C VAL A 91 -8.22 6.06 9.77
N THR A 92 -8.81 5.03 9.21
CA THR A 92 -9.60 5.11 7.98
C THR A 92 -11.03 4.63 8.22
N ARG A 93 -11.96 5.06 7.40
CA ARG A 93 -13.31 4.49 7.40
C ARG A 93 -13.24 3.02 6.96
N PHE A 94 -13.95 2.16 7.67
CA PHE A 94 -14.06 0.75 7.27
C PHE A 94 -14.86 0.62 5.98
N VAL A 95 -14.35 -0.16 5.04
CA VAL A 95 -15.04 -0.50 3.81
C VAL A 95 -15.40 -1.98 3.84
N GLU A 96 -16.67 -2.28 3.69
CA GLU A 96 -17.14 -3.65 3.54
C GLU A 96 -16.92 -4.12 2.11
N GLY A 97 -16.29 -5.28 1.95
CA GLY A 97 -15.98 -5.83 0.64
C GLY A 97 -15.35 -7.21 0.73
N VAL A 98 -15.03 -7.76 -0.42
CA VAL A 98 -14.39 -9.07 -0.57
C VAL A 98 -13.07 -8.92 -1.34
N PRO A 99 -12.08 -9.79 -1.09
CA PRO A 99 -10.88 -9.86 -1.90
C PRO A 99 -11.24 -10.12 -3.38
N ILE A 100 -10.40 -9.60 -4.29
CA ILE A 100 -10.60 -9.80 -5.73
C ILE A 100 -10.06 -11.14 -6.21
N GLU A 101 -10.61 -11.62 -7.33
CA GLU A 101 -10.05 -12.73 -8.10
C GLU A 101 -9.08 -12.18 -9.15
N THR A 102 -7.81 -12.61 -9.11
CA THR A 102 -6.73 -12.04 -9.93
C THR A 102 -6.65 -12.59 -11.36
N ASN A 103 -7.27 -13.72 -11.63
CA ASN A 103 -7.24 -14.42 -12.93
C ASN A 103 -8.39 -14.05 -13.86
N ASN A 104 -9.23 -13.08 -13.49
CA ASN A 104 -10.39 -12.65 -14.24
C ASN A 104 -10.07 -11.40 -15.07
N SER A 105 -10.26 -11.47 -16.41
CA SER A 105 -9.98 -10.34 -17.31
C SER A 105 -10.84 -9.09 -17.04
N ALA A 106 -12.04 -9.23 -16.47
CA ALA A 106 -12.85 -8.09 -16.05
C ALA A 106 -12.21 -7.38 -14.85
N THR A 107 -11.75 -8.14 -13.84
CA THR A 107 -11.01 -7.63 -12.69
C THR A 107 -9.72 -6.94 -13.12
N ILE A 108 -8.93 -7.54 -14.02
CA ILE A 108 -7.70 -6.93 -14.54
C ILE A 108 -8.00 -5.56 -15.18
N ARG A 109 -9.08 -5.43 -15.95
CA ARG A 109 -9.50 -4.14 -16.52
C ARG A 109 -9.91 -3.11 -15.46
N GLU A 110 -10.56 -3.54 -14.38
CA GLU A 110 -10.91 -2.64 -13.27
C GLU A 110 -9.66 -2.15 -12.54
N VAL A 111 -8.73 -3.05 -12.25
CA VAL A 111 -7.41 -2.72 -11.68
C VAL A 111 -6.66 -1.74 -12.58
N ALA A 112 -6.62 -1.99 -13.91
CA ALA A 112 -5.97 -1.08 -14.85
C ALA A 112 -6.56 0.34 -14.82
N ARG A 113 -7.91 0.45 -14.77
CA ARG A 113 -8.59 1.76 -14.65
C ARG A 113 -8.27 2.45 -13.32
N LEU A 114 -8.19 1.68 -12.22
CA LEU A 114 -7.80 2.19 -10.92
C LEU A 114 -6.36 2.73 -10.95
N LEU A 115 -5.42 1.95 -11.49
CA LEU A 115 -4.02 2.36 -11.63
C LEU A 115 -3.87 3.58 -12.55
N ARG A 116 -4.61 3.66 -13.65
CA ARG A 116 -4.62 4.85 -14.52
C ARG A 116 -5.06 6.11 -13.76
N ARG A 117 -6.07 6.00 -12.87
CA ARG A 117 -6.50 7.12 -12.02
C ARG A 117 -5.41 7.50 -11.04
N LEU A 118 -4.74 6.53 -10.42
CA LEU A 118 -3.63 6.76 -9.51
C LEU A 118 -2.47 7.46 -10.22
N HIS A 119 -2.01 6.91 -11.35
CA HIS A 119 -0.88 7.45 -12.11
C HIS A 119 -1.16 8.82 -12.76
N SER A 120 -2.43 9.23 -12.83
CA SER A 120 -2.86 10.55 -13.31
C SER A 120 -3.19 11.52 -12.17
N ALA A 121 -3.02 11.10 -10.91
CA ALA A 121 -3.28 11.94 -9.75
C ALA A 121 -2.23 13.06 -9.61
N PRO A 122 -2.51 14.11 -8.83
CA PRO A 122 -1.51 15.11 -8.50
C PRO A 122 -0.28 14.51 -7.82
N GLU A 123 0.86 15.18 -7.93
CA GLU A 123 2.09 14.79 -7.25
C GLU A 123 1.86 14.56 -5.75
N VAL A 124 2.51 13.53 -5.23
CA VAL A 124 2.44 13.12 -3.84
C VAL A 124 3.81 13.25 -3.18
N PRO A 125 3.89 13.38 -1.84
CA PRO A 125 5.17 13.38 -1.16
C PRO A 125 5.84 12.02 -1.24
N GLY A 126 7.18 12.03 -1.09
CA GLY A 126 8.00 10.81 -1.12
C GLY A 126 8.30 10.33 -2.53
N THR A 127 9.36 9.56 -2.63
CA THR A 127 9.83 8.96 -3.89
C THR A 127 10.12 7.49 -3.63
N PHE A 128 9.69 6.62 -4.54
CA PHE A 128 10.03 5.22 -4.54
C PHE A 128 10.90 4.92 -5.75
N ASP A 129 12.20 4.74 -5.50
CA ASP A 129 13.18 4.32 -6.50
C ASP A 129 13.54 2.86 -6.24
N LEU A 130 13.02 1.94 -7.04
CA LEU A 130 13.17 0.50 -6.83
C LEU A 130 14.64 0.05 -6.69
N PRO A 131 15.61 0.54 -7.51
CA PRO A 131 17.01 0.21 -7.31
C PRO A 131 17.53 0.59 -5.92
N SER A 132 17.27 1.82 -5.48
CA SER A 132 17.70 2.32 -4.16
C SER A 132 17.07 1.51 -3.02
N VAL A 133 15.80 1.14 -3.13
CA VAL A 133 15.11 0.30 -2.14
C VAL A 133 15.74 -1.08 -2.05
N ILE A 134 16.08 -1.71 -3.18
CA ILE A 134 16.78 -3.01 -3.20
C ILE A 134 18.15 -2.90 -2.53
N GLU A 135 18.93 -1.87 -2.82
CA GLU A 135 20.25 -1.64 -2.22
C GLU A 135 20.14 -1.46 -0.70
N GLU A 136 19.16 -0.70 -0.23
CA GLU A 136 18.89 -0.50 1.19
C GLU A 136 18.52 -1.80 1.90
N TYR A 137 17.66 -2.62 1.30
CA TYR A 137 17.28 -3.94 1.86
C TYR A 137 18.47 -4.88 1.94
N ILE A 138 19.32 -4.94 0.90
CA ILE A 138 20.54 -5.74 0.90
C ILE A 138 21.50 -5.26 1.99
N SER A 139 21.70 -3.95 2.11
CA SER A 139 22.54 -3.34 3.13
C SER A 139 22.03 -3.65 4.53
N THR A 140 20.72 -3.52 4.74
CA THR A 140 20.06 -3.84 6.00
C THR A 140 20.21 -5.32 6.36
N ALA A 141 19.94 -6.22 5.41
CA ALA A 141 20.11 -7.67 5.61
C ALA A 141 21.55 -8.02 6.01
N ARG A 142 22.54 -7.42 5.36
CA ARG A 142 23.97 -7.61 5.71
C ARG A 142 24.27 -7.10 7.12
N ARG A 143 23.75 -5.93 7.50
CA ARG A 143 23.92 -5.36 8.86
C ARG A 143 23.38 -6.27 9.95
N PHE A 144 22.31 -7.00 9.68
CA PHE A 144 21.70 -7.95 10.60
C PHE A 144 22.19 -9.39 10.42
N ASN A 145 23.23 -9.62 9.59
CA ASN A 145 23.76 -10.94 9.28
C ASN A 145 22.71 -11.93 8.73
N VAL A 146 21.71 -11.42 7.99
CA VAL A 146 20.71 -12.26 7.32
C VAL A 146 21.33 -12.88 6.07
N THR A 147 21.17 -14.19 5.91
CA THR A 147 21.63 -14.90 4.70
C THR A 147 20.79 -14.48 3.50
N LEU A 148 21.44 -13.90 2.50
CA LEU A 148 20.80 -13.52 1.25
C LEU A 148 20.61 -14.74 0.34
N PRO A 149 19.53 -14.78 -0.50
CA PRO A 149 19.30 -15.87 -1.46
C PRO A 149 20.48 -16.04 -2.42
N GLY A 150 20.86 -17.28 -2.71
CA GLY A 150 22.00 -17.56 -3.62
C GLY A 150 21.81 -17.03 -5.05
N GLN A 151 20.56 -16.89 -5.50
CA GLN A 151 20.20 -16.38 -6.84
C GLN A 151 20.16 -14.85 -6.92
N LEU A 152 20.39 -14.15 -5.80
CA LEU A 152 20.29 -12.68 -5.76
C LEU A 152 21.23 -12.01 -6.78
N GLY A 153 22.44 -12.55 -6.97
CA GLY A 153 23.42 -12.01 -7.93
C GLY A 153 22.89 -11.99 -9.37
N GLU A 154 22.31 -13.10 -9.80
CA GLU A 154 21.70 -13.21 -11.13
C GLU A 154 20.48 -12.27 -11.27
N ALA A 155 19.62 -12.20 -10.24
CA ALA A 155 18.47 -11.32 -10.23
C ALA A 155 18.87 -9.84 -10.35
N LEU A 156 19.94 -9.42 -9.64
CA LEU A 156 20.48 -8.06 -9.72
C LEU A 156 21.10 -7.77 -11.09
N GLU A 157 21.77 -8.72 -11.72
CA GLU A 157 22.30 -8.55 -13.07
C GLU A 157 21.17 -8.37 -14.09
N TYR A 158 20.11 -9.18 -13.99
CA TYR A 158 18.94 -9.06 -14.86
C TYR A 158 18.21 -7.73 -14.64
N SER A 159 17.96 -7.34 -13.40
CA SER A 159 17.30 -6.06 -13.08
C SER A 159 18.13 -4.89 -13.60
N GLY A 160 19.46 -4.92 -13.48
CA GLY A 160 20.34 -3.90 -14.03
C GLY A 160 20.22 -3.76 -15.57
N LYS A 161 20.08 -4.88 -16.31
CA LYS A 161 19.84 -4.84 -17.76
C LYS A 161 18.48 -4.20 -18.11
N ILE A 162 17.44 -4.53 -17.35
CA ILE A 162 16.09 -3.95 -17.51
C ILE A 162 16.11 -2.46 -17.22
N ILE A 163 16.66 -2.06 -16.08
CA ILE A 163 16.75 -0.65 -15.66
C ILE A 163 17.52 0.16 -16.71
N ASN A 164 18.64 -0.35 -17.21
CA ASN A 164 19.42 0.30 -18.27
C ASN A 164 18.65 0.43 -19.59
N ALA A 165 17.85 -0.57 -19.94
CA ALA A 165 17.02 -0.52 -21.14
C ALA A 165 15.89 0.52 -21.01
N ILE A 166 15.17 0.50 -19.89
CA ILE A 166 14.09 1.43 -19.58
C ILE A 166 14.64 2.86 -19.41
N GLY A 167 15.81 3.04 -18.81
CA GLY A 167 16.44 4.36 -18.58
C GLY A 167 16.80 5.12 -19.87
N ARG A 168 16.72 4.48 -21.03
CA ARG A 168 16.91 5.12 -22.34
C ARG A 168 15.64 5.79 -22.87
N CYS A 169 14.50 5.52 -22.25
CA CYS A 169 13.22 6.11 -22.61
C CYS A 169 12.88 7.26 -21.67
N PRO A 170 12.33 8.40 -22.16
CA PRO A 170 11.78 9.42 -21.27
C PRO A 170 10.70 8.78 -20.38
N ARG A 171 10.86 8.94 -19.06
CA ARG A 171 9.88 8.44 -18.08
C ARG A 171 9.24 9.61 -17.37
N GLN A 172 7.95 9.53 -17.23
CA GLN A 172 7.20 10.47 -16.39
C GLN A 172 6.96 9.78 -15.05
N MET A 173 7.48 10.37 -13.98
CA MET A 173 7.19 9.92 -12.62
C MET A 173 5.73 10.23 -12.31
N ALA A 174 5.07 9.30 -11.63
CA ALA A 174 3.69 9.42 -11.23
C ALA A 174 3.50 8.87 -9.80
N PRO A 175 2.38 9.20 -9.13
CA PRO A 175 2.00 8.51 -7.91
C PRO A 175 1.85 7.01 -8.17
N CYS A 176 2.59 6.19 -7.42
CA CYS A 176 2.59 4.72 -7.50
C CYS A 176 2.28 4.12 -6.14
N HIS A 177 1.72 2.92 -6.13
CA HIS A 177 1.42 2.18 -4.91
C HIS A 177 2.59 1.34 -4.41
N ASN A 178 3.29 0.67 -5.34
CA ASN A 178 4.48 -0.16 -5.14
C ASN A 178 4.27 -1.48 -4.37
N ASP A 179 3.04 -1.79 -3.97
CA ASP A 179 2.69 -3.06 -3.29
C ASP A 179 1.32 -3.59 -3.76
N LEU A 180 1.23 -3.92 -5.06
CA LEU A 180 -0.02 -4.35 -5.70
C LEU A 180 -0.24 -5.87 -5.56
N ILE A 181 -0.36 -6.33 -4.32
CA ILE A 181 -0.78 -7.71 -4.01
C ILE A 181 -2.31 -7.81 -3.96
N ALA A 182 -2.87 -8.99 -4.23
CA ALA A 182 -4.33 -9.20 -4.26
C ALA A 182 -5.02 -8.81 -2.95
N ALA A 183 -4.33 -9.01 -1.80
CA ALA A 183 -4.85 -8.66 -0.48
C ALA A 183 -5.07 -7.16 -0.26
N ASN A 184 -4.40 -6.31 -1.04
CA ASN A 184 -4.56 -4.86 -0.98
C ASN A 184 -5.72 -4.35 -1.84
N PHE A 185 -6.39 -5.22 -2.61
CA PHE A 185 -7.58 -4.86 -3.37
C PHE A 185 -8.85 -5.39 -2.71
N LEU A 186 -9.82 -4.51 -2.55
CA LEU A 186 -11.09 -4.82 -1.91
C LEU A 186 -12.26 -4.45 -2.84
N GLN A 187 -13.00 -5.45 -3.32
CA GLN A 187 -14.21 -5.23 -4.11
C GLN A 187 -15.39 -4.95 -3.16
N SER A 188 -15.85 -3.73 -3.14
CA SER A 188 -17.11 -3.34 -2.51
C SER A 188 -18.26 -3.44 -3.53
N GLN A 189 -19.50 -3.20 -3.08
CA GLN A 189 -20.68 -3.27 -3.95
C GLN A 189 -20.62 -2.31 -5.14
N ASP A 190 -20.04 -1.13 -4.95
CA ASP A 190 -20.07 -0.02 -5.89
C ASP A 190 -18.71 0.24 -6.59
N ARG A 191 -17.60 -0.20 -6.01
CA ARG A 191 -16.26 0.08 -6.56
C ARG A 191 -15.16 -0.81 -6.02
N LEU A 192 -14.02 -0.78 -6.72
CA LEU A 192 -12.76 -1.35 -6.29
C LEU A 192 -11.98 -0.33 -5.45
N TYR A 193 -11.53 -0.75 -4.26
CA TYR A 193 -10.64 0.01 -3.39
C TYR A 193 -9.25 -0.58 -3.39
N LEU A 194 -8.25 0.29 -3.22
CA LEU A 194 -6.84 -0.06 -2.98
C LEU A 194 -6.48 0.36 -1.55
N LEU A 195 -5.87 -0.54 -0.81
CA LEU A 195 -5.52 -0.41 0.60
C LEU A 195 -4.01 -0.45 0.78
N ASP A 196 -3.54 -0.01 1.95
CA ASP A 196 -2.16 -0.16 2.42
C ASP A 196 -1.11 0.62 1.60
N TRP A 197 -1.11 1.91 1.78
CA TRP A 197 -0.31 2.91 1.03
C TRP A 197 1.11 3.11 1.59
N GLU A 198 1.64 2.19 2.40
CA GLU A 198 2.88 2.38 3.16
C GLU A 198 4.15 2.49 2.29
N TYR A 199 4.15 1.94 1.07
CA TYR A 199 5.23 2.04 0.09
C TYR A 199 4.95 3.05 -1.03
N ALA A 200 3.80 3.73 -0.96
CA ALA A 200 3.39 4.62 -2.02
C ALA A 200 4.24 5.90 -2.08
N GLY A 201 4.46 6.41 -3.29
CA GLY A 201 5.25 7.61 -3.56
C GLY A 201 5.31 7.91 -5.04
N MET A 202 6.03 8.99 -5.40
CA MET A 202 6.37 9.25 -6.80
C MET A 202 7.33 8.18 -7.31
N GLY A 203 6.94 7.47 -8.34
CA GLY A 203 7.69 6.35 -8.91
C GLY A 203 7.49 6.20 -10.41
N ASP A 204 8.06 5.14 -10.95
CA ASP A 204 7.85 4.75 -12.34
C ASP A 204 6.58 3.89 -12.44
N PRO A 205 5.52 4.31 -13.14
CA PRO A 205 4.28 3.54 -13.29
C PRO A 205 4.48 2.11 -13.80
N TYR A 206 5.53 1.86 -14.56
CA TYR A 206 5.84 0.50 -15.02
C TYR A 206 6.27 -0.44 -13.90
N VAL A 207 6.78 0.10 -12.77
CA VAL A 207 7.05 -0.70 -11.57
C VAL A 207 5.74 -1.23 -10.99
N ASP A 208 4.70 -0.38 -10.89
CA ASP A 208 3.37 -0.81 -10.46
C ASP A 208 2.78 -1.87 -11.40
N LEU A 209 2.86 -1.66 -12.72
CA LEU A 209 2.35 -2.63 -13.68
C LEU A 209 3.07 -3.98 -13.57
N GLY A 210 4.40 -3.96 -13.44
CA GLY A 210 5.20 -5.18 -13.25
C GLY A 210 4.91 -5.87 -11.92
N ASN A 211 4.80 -5.10 -10.84
CA ASN A 211 4.43 -5.59 -9.50
C ASN A 211 3.06 -6.28 -9.54
N CYS A 212 2.06 -5.64 -10.14
CA CYS A 212 0.72 -6.20 -10.32
C CYS A 212 0.75 -7.49 -11.15
N ALA A 213 1.44 -7.51 -12.29
CA ALA A 213 1.51 -8.66 -13.17
C ALA A 213 2.12 -9.89 -12.47
N VAL A 214 3.21 -9.68 -11.71
CA VAL A 214 3.88 -10.75 -10.95
C VAL A 214 3.00 -11.26 -9.82
N ASN A 215 2.44 -10.37 -9.01
CA ASN A 215 1.62 -10.76 -7.84
C ASN A 215 0.29 -11.41 -8.24
N PHE A 216 -0.25 -11.08 -9.42
CA PHE A 216 -1.47 -11.71 -9.95
C PHE A 216 -1.16 -12.94 -10.81
N CYS A 217 0.10 -13.34 -10.95
CA CYS A 217 0.54 -14.45 -11.82
C CYS A 217 -0.04 -14.35 -13.24
N MET A 218 -0.05 -13.13 -13.81
CA MET A 218 -0.63 -12.87 -15.13
C MET A 218 0.17 -13.56 -16.22
N ASP A 219 -0.54 -14.17 -17.16
CA ASP A 219 0.01 -14.59 -18.44
C ASP A 219 0.15 -13.42 -19.42
N GLU A 220 0.62 -13.69 -20.65
CA GLU A 220 0.77 -12.67 -21.68
C GLU A 220 -0.56 -11.94 -22.01
N ALA A 221 -1.67 -12.67 -22.00
CA ALA A 221 -2.99 -12.09 -22.28
C ALA A 221 -3.45 -11.17 -21.15
N GLY A 222 -3.19 -11.55 -19.90
CA GLY A 222 -3.43 -10.72 -18.70
C GLY A 222 -2.59 -9.45 -18.71
N CYS A 223 -1.28 -9.56 -18.98
CA CYS A 223 -0.39 -8.42 -19.10
C CYS A 223 -0.82 -7.46 -20.21
N ARG A 224 -1.23 -7.99 -21.37
CA ARG A 224 -1.77 -7.18 -22.48
C ARG A 224 -3.05 -6.45 -22.06
N THR A 225 -3.97 -7.15 -21.40
CA THR A 225 -5.20 -6.56 -20.87
C THR A 225 -4.92 -5.43 -19.90
N LEU A 226 -3.95 -5.61 -18.99
CA LEU A 226 -3.54 -4.58 -18.04
C LEU A 226 -3.01 -3.31 -18.73
N MET A 227 -2.17 -3.48 -19.75
CA MET A 227 -1.55 -2.36 -20.47
C MET A 227 -2.49 -1.61 -21.42
N GLU A 228 -3.48 -2.29 -22.01
CA GLU A 228 -4.39 -1.70 -23.01
C GLU A 228 -5.64 -1.08 -22.39
N SER A 229 -5.93 -1.34 -21.10
CA SER A 229 -7.13 -0.85 -20.40
C SER A 229 -6.88 0.39 -19.57
#